data_deb331d78f3538a8c514bfdbab77bde4
#
_entry.id   deb331d78f3538a8c514bfdbab77bde4
#
_cell.length_a   1.000
_cell.length_b   1.000
_cell.length_c   1.000
_cell.angle_alpha   90.00
_cell.angle_beta   90.00
_cell.angle_gamma   90.00
#
_symmetry.space_group_name_H-M   'P 1'
#
loop_
_entity.id
_entity.type
_entity.pdbx_description
1 polymer ?
#
loop_
_entity_poly.entity_id
_entity_poly.type
_entity_poly.pdbx_seq_one_letter_code
_entity_poly.pdbx_strand_id
1 'polypeptide(L)'
;MKRTRLVVLSDNRTNNKLLQTEHGLSVYLECPSGKYLLDTGASDLFIRNAKVLGIDLADVDYCLISHGHNDHIGGLPYFLKLNSKAKVILSGAIPGTEYASMRRYQHSLTGDVDFSQDKDRFVFVNESSNVGAVKVYANIDKRNPLPLGNKNLLCSDAAKQFMPDNFIHELAFVIDGVLFTGCAHSGILNI
;
A
#
# COMPACT_ATOMS: atom_id res chain seq x y z
N MET A 1 22.85 -11.97 14.13
CA MET A 1 21.93 -10.91 13.68
C MET A 1 20.69 -11.56 13.12
N LYS A 2 19.49 -11.19 13.57
CA LYS A 2 18.25 -11.58 12.88
C LYS A 2 18.25 -10.90 11.49
N ARG A 3 17.97 -11.67 10.44
CA ARG A 3 17.98 -11.17 9.05
C ARG A 3 16.57 -10.71 8.69
N THR A 4 16.45 -9.64 7.91
CA THR A 4 15.21 -9.27 7.23
C THR A 4 15.04 -10.18 6.01
N ARG A 5 13.87 -10.82 5.90
CA ARG A 5 13.43 -11.56 4.73
C ARG A 5 12.37 -10.74 4.00
N LEU A 6 12.56 -10.54 2.70
CA LEU A 6 11.62 -9.85 1.82
C LEU A 6 11.17 -10.83 0.74
N VAL A 7 9.85 -10.93 0.52
CA VAL A 7 9.27 -11.78 -0.53
C VAL A 7 8.19 -11.00 -1.27
N VAL A 8 8.38 -10.80 -2.57
CA VAL A 8 7.37 -10.18 -3.43
C VAL A 8 6.27 -11.19 -3.70
N LEU A 9 5.04 -10.85 -3.33
CA LEU A 9 3.85 -11.68 -3.47
C LEU A 9 2.99 -11.29 -4.68
N SER A 10 2.99 -10.02 -5.06
CA SER A 10 2.34 -9.52 -6.28
C SER A 10 3.25 -8.50 -6.96
N ASP A 11 3.42 -8.64 -8.26
CA ASP A 11 4.16 -7.76 -9.16
C ASP A 11 3.68 -7.99 -10.59
N ASN A 12 3.97 -7.04 -11.49
CA ASN A 12 3.67 -7.12 -12.92
C ASN A 12 4.39 -8.26 -13.64
N ARG A 13 5.46 -8.78 -13.06
CA ARG A 13 6.33 -9.81 -13.67
C ARG A 13 6.78 -10.84 -12.65
N THR A 14 7.04 -12.06 -13.12
CA THR A 14 7.69 -13.10 -12.32
C THR A 14 8.54 -13.99 -13.20
N ASN A 15 9.66 -14.47 -12.65
CA ASN A 15 10.48 -15.53 -13.26
C ASN A 15 10.12 -16.92 -12.70
N ASN A 16 9.25 -17.00 -11.68
CA ASN A 16 8.82 -18.27 -11.10
C ASN A 16 7.52 -18.72 -11.77
N LYS A 17 7.58 -19.84 -12.49
CA LYS A 17 6.44 -20.42 -13.25
C LYS A 17 5.26 -20.85 -12.36
N LEU A 18 5.46 -20.99 -11.06
CA LEU A 18 4.41 -21.36 -10.10
C LEU A 18 3.62 -20.15 -9.61
N LEU A 19 4.13 -18.93 -9.83
CA LEU A 19 3.49 -17.70 -9.40
C LEU A 19 2.73 -17.06 -10.55
N GLN A 20 1.66 -16.37 -10.20
CA GLN A 20 0.88 -15.53 -11.11
C GLN A 20 1.27 -14.07 -10.94
N THR A 21 0.93 -13.25 -11.93
CA THR A 21 1.22 -11.80 -11.96
C THR A 21 -0.05 -10.98 -12.15
N GLU A 22 -0.05 -9.78 -11.62
CA GLU A 22 -1.04 -8.75 -11.90
C GLU A 22 -0.37 -7.38 -11.89
N HIS A 23 -1.06 -6.36 -12.36
CA HIS A 23 -0.63 -4.99 -12.13
C HIS A 23 -0.93 -4.63 -10.68
N GLY A 24 0.13 -4.55 -9.87
CA GLY A 24 0.01 -4.29 -8.45
C GLY A 24 1.21 -4.76 -7.64
N LEU A 25 1.36 -4.23 -6.44
CA LEU A 25 2.45 -4.56 -5.53
C LEU A 25 1.93 -5.19 -4.26
N SER A 26 2.55 -6.29 -3.83
CA SER A 26 2.44 -6.80 -2.46
C SER A 26 3.75 -7.46 -2.04
N VAL A 27 4.26 -7.07 -0.87
CA VAL A 27 5.54 -7.56 -0.35
C VAL A 27 5.38 -8.03 1.09
N TYR A 28 5.69 -9.29 1.34
CA TYR A 28 5.83 -9.83 2.69
C TYR A 28 7.21 -9.52 3.25
N LEU A 29 7.24 -9.03 4.49
CA LEU A 29 8.46 -8.71 5.23
C LEU A 29 8.47 -9.48 6.55
N GLU A 30 9.55 -10.20 6.81
CA GLU A 30 9.85 -10.80 8.10
C GLU A 30 11.10 -10.14 8.66
N CYS A 31 10.90 -9.27 9.64
CA CYS A 31 11.92 -8.41 10.24
C CYS A 31 12.18 -8.81 11.69
N PRO A 32 13.30 -8.37 12.31
CA PRO A 32 13.55 -8.58 13.73
C PRO A 32 12.41 -8.10 14.64
N SER A 33 11.73 -7.02 14.26
CA SER A 33 10.65 -6.37 15.00
C SER A 33 9.25 -6.96 14.75
N GLY A 34 9.07 -7.85 13.75
CA GLY A 34 7.75 -8.45 13.44
C GLY A 34 7.57 -8.85 11.99
N LYS A 35 6.35 -9.23 11.65
CA LYS A 35 5.93 -9.62 10.30
C LYS A 35 5.00 -8.58 9.70
N TYR A 36 5.31 -8.14 8.50
CA TYR A 36 4.59 -7.05 7.83
C TYR A 36 4.17 -7.46 6.42
N LEU A 37 3.06 -6.89 5.96
CA LEU A 37 2.63 -6.93 4.57
C LEU A 37 2.62 -5.50 4.04
N LEU A 38 3.50 -5.16 3.10
CA LEU A 38 3.48 -3.88 2.40
C LEU A 38 2.64 -4.04 1.15
N ASP A 39 1.55 -3.29 1.10
CA ASP A 39 0.52 -3.32 0.06
C ASP A 39 -0.10 -4.71 -0.18
N THR A 40 -1.21 -4.75 -0.88
CA THR A 40 -2.02 -5.96 -1.05
C THR A 40 -2.29 -6.32 -2.51
N GLY A 41 -1.68 -5.59 -3.47
CA GLY A 41 -2.00 -5.77 -4.89
C GLY A 41 -3.40 -5.32 -5.25
N ALA A 42 -3.85 -5.71 -6.42
CA ALA A 42 -5.17 -5.35 -6.96
C ALA A 42 -6.28 -6.38 -6.61
N SER A 43 -5.90 -7.60 -6.21
CA SER A 43 -6.83 -8.71 -6.00
C SER A 43 -6.36 -9.64 -4.85
N ASP A 44 -6.92 -10.85 -4.79
CA ASP A 44 -6.47 -11.92 -3.88
C ASP A 44 -5.19 -12.63 -4.34
N LEU A 45 -4.57 -12.19 -5.42
CA LEU A 45 -3.41 -12.85 -6.04
C LEU A 45 -2.25 -13.04 -5.05
N PHE A 46 -1.95 -12.02 -4.26
CA PHE A 46 -0.89 -12.08 -3.25
C PHE A 46 -1.09 -13.23 -2.25
N ILE A 47 -2.35 -13.55 -1.89
CA ILE A 47 -2.69 -14.68 -0.99
C ILE A 47 -2.40 -16.01 -1.68
N ARG A 48 -2.78 -16.15 -2.96
CA ARG A 48 -2.53 -17.35 -3.74
C ARG A 48 -1.03 -17.61 -3.88
N ASN A 49 -0.27 -16.56 -4.20
CA ASN A 49 1.19 -16.64 -4.31
C ASN A 49 1.86 -16.90 -2.96
N ALA A 50 1.39 -16.30 -1.86
CA ALA A 50 1.88 -16.58 -0.52
C ALA A 50 1.71 -18.06 -0.16
N LYS A 51 0.54 -18.66 -0.48
CA LYS A 51 0.28 -20.09 -0.28
C LYS A 51 1.26 -20.97 -1.06
N VAL A 52 1.55 -20.65 -2.32
CA VAL A 52 2.56 -21.37 -3.14
C VAL A 52 3.94 -21.29 -2.52
N LEU A 53 4.28 -20.14 -1.92
CA LEU A 53 5.59 -19.88 -1.29
C LEU A 53 5.69 -20.36 0.16
N GLY A 54 4.63 -20.97 0.71
CA GLY A 54 4.59 -21.45 2.10
C GLY A 54 4.61 -20.31 3.14
N ILE A 55 4.06 -19.14 2.80
CA ILE A 55 3.98 -17.97 3.68
C ILE A 55 2.57 -17.90 4.28
N ASP A 56 2.50 -17.89 5.61
CA ASP A 56 1.25 -17.72 6.34
C ASP A 56 0.99 -16.22 6.59
N LEU A 57 0.05 -15.65 5.85
CA LEU A 57 -0.36 -14.26 6.01
C LEU A 57 -1.29 -14.02 7.21
N ALA A 58 -1.87 -15.08 7.81
CA ALA A 58 -2.62 -14.94 9.05
C ALA A 58 -1.73 -14.56 10.24
N ASP A 59 -0.42 -14.79 10.12
CA ASP A 59 0.56 -14.47 11.17
C ASP A 59 1.20 -13.07 11.03
N VAL A 60 0.81 -12.28 10.03
CA VAL A 60 1.24 -10.89 9.84
C VAL A 60 0.73 -10.02 11.00
N ASP A 61 1.60 -9.16 11.53
CA ASP A 61 1.31 -8.25 12.65
C ASP A 61 0.79 -6.89 12.18
N TYR A 62 1.30 -6.38 11.06
CA TYR A 62 0.89 -5.11 10.46
C TYR A 62 0.78 -5.21 8.94
N CYS A 63 -0.32 -4.67 8.39
CA CYS A 63 -0.45 -4.39 6.96
C CYS A 63 -0.21 -2.90 6.73
N LEU A 64 0.70 -2.56 5.83
CA LEU A 64 1.16 -1.21 5.55
C LEU A 64 0.66 -0.84 4.15
N ILE A 65 -0.25 0.11 4.05
CA ILE A 65 -0.76 0.59 2.76
C ILE A 65 -0.04 1.86 2.39
N SER A 66 0.75 1.78 1.32
CA SER A 66 1.58 2.89 0.87
C SER A 66 0.77 4.06 0.32
N HIS A 67 -0.33 3.78 -0.37
CA HIS A 67 -1.24 4.79 -0.94
C HIS A 67 -2.57 4.19 -1.40
N GLY A 68 -3.51 5.04 -1.84
CA GLY A 68 -4.92 4.65 -2.07
C GLY A 68 -5.24 4.07 -3.46
N HIS A 69 -4.28 3.84 -4.35
CA HIS A 69 -4.56 3.26 -5.67
C HIS A 69 -4.90 1.77 -5.57
N ASN A 70 -5.84 1.34 -6.41
CA ASN A 70 -6.39 -0.03 -6.40
C ASN A 70 -5.33 -1.12 -6.52
N ASP A 71 -4.28 -0.91 -7.30
CA ASP A 71 -3.18 -1.85 -7.50
C ASP A 71 -2.26 -2.01 -6.26
N HIS A 72 -2.56 -1.28 -5.16
CA HIS A 72 -1.90 -1.38 -3.86
C HIS A 72 -2.85 -1.74 -2.72
N ILE A 73 -4.08 -1.22 -2.74
CA ILE A 73 -5.07 -1.44 -1.68
C ILE A 73 -6.19 -2.41 -2.07
N GLY A 74 -6.32 -2.78 -3.34
CA GLY A 74 -7.46 -3.57 -3.84
C GLY A 74 -7.58 -4.96 -3.23
N GLY A 75 -6.47 -5.55 -2.81
CA GLY A 75 -6.45 -6.85 -2.12
C GLY A 75 -6.81 -6.78 -0.64
N LEU A 76 -6.90 -5.58 -0.03
CA LEU A 76 -7.10 -5.40 1.41
C LEU A 76 -8.36 -6.11 1.97
N PRO A 77 -9.53 -6.12 1.29
CA PRO A 77 -10.69 -6.86 1.78
C PRO A 77 -10.44 -8.37 1.94
N TYR A 78 -9.62 -8.96 1.08
CA TYR A 78 -9.25 -10.37 1.16
C TYR A 78 -8.27 -10.63 2.32
N PHE A 79 -7.32 -9.69 2.55
CA PHE A 79 -6.41 -9.77 3.69
C PHE A 79 -7.17 -9.68 5.02
N LEU A 80 -8.12 -8.75 5.16
CA LEU A 80 -8.92 -8.58 6.37
C LEU A 80 -9.73 -9.83 6.73
N LYS A 81 -10.23 -10.55 5.72
CA LYS A 81 -10.92 -11.84 5.92
C LYS A 81 -9.98 -12.96 6.34
N LEU A 82 -8.75 -12.96 5.84
CA LEU A 82 -7.77 -14.00 6.12
C LEU A 82 -7.07 -13.80 7.48
N ASN A 83 -6.69 -12.57 7.77
CA ASN A 83 -5.95 -12.19 8.97
C ASN A 83 -6.88 -11.43 9.93
N SER A 84 -7.05 -11.94 11.16
CA SER A 84 -7.95 -11.34 12.15
C SER A 84 -7.24 -10.43 13.18
N LYS A 85 -5.90 -10.39 13.18
CA LYS A 85 -5.12 -9.68 14.23
C LYS A 85 -4.39 -8.43 13.76
N ALA A 86 -3.91 -8.41 12.51
CA ALA A 86 -3.06 -7.34 12.02
C ALA A 86 -3.73 -5.97 12.10
N LYS A 87 -2.98 -4.97 12.54
CA LYS A 87 -3.38 -3.57 12.33
C LYS A 87 -3.02 -3.14 10.91
N VAL A 88 -3.90 -2.36 10.29
CA VAL A 88 -3.71 -1.81 8.95
C VAL A 88 -3.33 -0.34 9.09
N ILE A 89 -2.10 0.01 8.73
CA ILE A 89 -1.60 1.39 8.76
C ILE A 89 -1.78 2.00 7.37
N LEU A 90 -2.52 3.09 7.28
CA LEU A 90 -2.82 3.77 6.02
C LEU A 90 -3.04 5.27 6.24
N SER A 91 -2.99 6.05 5.17
CA SER A 91 -3.29 7.49 5.25
C SER A 91 -4.76 7.74 5.53
N GLY A 92 -5.03 8.69 6.44
CA GLY A 92 -6.38 9.18 6.71
C GLY A 92 -7.03 9.92 5.53
N ALA A 93 -6.27 10.26 4.49
CA ALA A 93 -6.77 10.85 3.26
C ALA A 93 -7.39 9.82 2.27
N ILE A 94 -7.25 8.51 2.54
CA ILE A 94 -7.77 7.47 1.63
C ILE A 94 -9.29 7.30 1.72
N PRO A 95 -9.90 7.17 2.93
CA PRO A 95 -11.34 6.95 3.01
C PRO A 95 -12.14 8.10 2.39
N GLY A 96 -13.07 7.75 1.49
CA GLY A 96 -13.95 8.71 0.83
C GLY A 96 -13.33 9.44 -0.36
N THR A 97 -12.03 9.28 -0.65
CA THR A 97 -11.37 9.82 -1.85
C THR A 97 -11.46 8.82 -3.00
N GLU A 98 -11.80 9.31 -4.18
CA GLU A 98 -11.77 8.54 -5.42
C GLU A 98 -10.51 8.88 -6.21
N TYR A 99 -9.92 7.86 -6.83
CA TYR A 99 -8.71 7.99 -7.64
C TYR A 99 -8.98 7.58 -9.08
N ALA A 100 -8.34 8.25 -10.03
CA ALA A 100 -8.48 7.94 -11.43
C ALA A 100 -7.18 8.18 -12.21
N SER A 101 -7.08 7.58 -13.38
CA SER A 101 -6.06 7.90 -14.37
C SER A 101 -6.70 8.39 -15.65
N MET A 102 -6.15 9.47 -16.24
CA MET A 102 -6.58 10.07 -17.49
C MET A 102 -5.48 9.94 -18.53
N ARG A 103 -5.56 8.91 -19.37
CA ARG A 103 -4.64 8.74 -20.53
C ARG A 103 -5.37 9.05 -21.82
N ARG A 104 -6.16 8.10 -22.35
CA ARG A 104 -7.07 8.32 -23.48
C ARG A 104 -8.50 8.60 -23.00
N TYR A 105 -8.90 7.96 -21.94
CA TYR A 105 -10.16 8.12 -21.21
C TYR A 105 -9.88 7.96 -19.71
N GLN A 106 -10.79 8.47 -18.90
CA GLN A 106 -10.72 8.32 -17.47
C GLN A 106 -11.11 6.89 -17.06
N HIS A 107 -10.29 6.26 -16.22
CA HIS A 107 -10.62 4.99 -15.60
C HIS A 107 -10.30 5.06 -14.11
N SER A 108 -11.11 4.37 -13.31
CA SER A 108 -10.97 4.35 -11.85
C SER A 108 -9.71 3.62 -11.42
N LEU A 109 -9.05 4.20 -10.41
CA LEU A 109 -7.98 3.59 -9.62
C LEU A 109 -8.38 3.44 -8.15
N THR A 110 -9.65 3.62 -7.82
CA THR A 110 -10.16 3.53 -6.44
C THR A 110 -10.27 2.07 -6.03
N GLY A 111 -9.70 1.71 -4.87
CA GLY A 111 -9.90 0.41 -4.25
C GLY A 111 -11.29 0.30 -3.60
N ASP A 112 -11.94 -0.84 -3.73
CA ASP A 112 -13.23 -1.12 -3.09
C ASP A 112 -13.01 -1.66 -1.66
N VAL A 113 -12.82 -0.74 -0.72
CA VAL A 113 -12.58 -1.04 0.70
C VAL A 113 -13.66 -0.42 1.56
N ASP A 114 -14.39 -1.27 2.31
CA ASP A 114 -15.36 -0.82 3.31
C ASP A 114 -14.67 -0.51 4.65
N PHE A 115 -14.38 0.76 4.89
CA PHE A 115 -13.77 1.23 6.14
C PHE A 115 -14.75 1.31 7.32
N SER A 116 -16.04 1.01 7.12
CA SER A 116 -17.04 1.01 8.20
C SER A 116 -16.99 -0.27 9.04
N GLN A 117 -16.45 -1.33 8.48
CA GLN A 117 -16.20 -2.61 9.15
C GLN A 117 -14.75 -2.66 9.69
N ASP A 118 -14.49 -3.56 10.62
CA ASP A 118 -13.14 -3.78 11.20
C ASP A 118 -12.45 -2.48 11.69
N LYS A 119 -13.22 -1.48 12.14
CA LYS A 119 -12.72 -0.13 12.50
C LYS A 119 -11.55 -0.17 13.46
N ASP A 120 -11.57 -1.08 14.41
CA ASP A 120 -10.52 -1.21 15.41
C ASP A 120 -9.18 -1.69 14.84
N ARG A 121 -9.19 -2.19 13.61
CA ARG A 121 -7.98 -2.64 12.91
C ARG A 121 -7.28 -1.53 12.15
N PHE A 122 -7.97 -0.46 11.77
CA PHE A 122 -7.39 0.64 11.00
C PHE A 122 -6.67 1.65 11.89
N VAL A 123 -5.46 1.99 11.50
CA VAL A 123 -4.65 3.07 12.07
C VAL A 123 -4.46 4.13 10.99
N PHE A 124 -5.30 5.16 11.03
CA PHE A 124 -5.24 6.26 10.09
C PHE A 124 -4.15 7.25 10.49
N VAL A 125 -3.22 7.51 9.57
CA VAL A 125 -2.07 8.41 9.78
C VAL A 125 -2.26 9.67 8.94
N ASN A 126 -2.30 10.82 9.60
CA ASN A 126 -2.38 12.14 8.96
C ASN A 126 -1.06 12.91 9.05
N GLU A 127 -0.20 12.58 10.01
CA GLU A 127 1.11 13.19 10.22
C GLU A 127 2.14 12.11 10.53
N SER A 128 3.41 12.39 10.25
CA SER A 128 4.50 11.46 10.53
C SER A 128 4.52 11.04 12.00
N SER A 129 4.54 9.74 12.27
CA SER A 129 4.40 9.18 13.60
C SER A 129 5.05 7.80 13.73
N ASN A 130 5.05 7.24 14.94
CA ASN A 130 5.44 5.85 15.16
C ASN A 130 4.20 5.02 15.51
N VAL A 131 4.05 3.87 14.86
CA VAL A 131 3.00 2.89 15.15
C VAL A 131 3.67 1.55 15.47
N GLY A 132 3.74 1.20 16.74
CA GLY A 132 4.57 0.08 17.19
C GLY A 132 6.04 0.28 16.83
N ALA A 133 6.63 -0.68 16.12
CA ALA A 133 8.01 -0.61 15.63
C ALA A 133 8.16 0.05 14.25
N VAL A 134 7.05 0.51 13.65
CA VAL A 134 7.05 1.14 12.33
C VAL A 134 7.10 2.66 12.48
N LYS A 135 8.11 3.31 11.91
CA LYS A 135 8.09 4.76 11.73
C LYS A 135 7.41 5.08 10.41
N VAL A 136 6.35 5.88 10.46
CA VAL A 136 5.52 6.24 9.32
C VAL A 136 5.79 7.70 8.95
N TYR A 137 6.10 7.94 7.69
CA TYR A 137 6.22 9.28 7.14
C TYR A 137 4.97 9.59 6.32
N ALA A 138 4.34 10.70 6.64
CA ALA A 138 3.16 11.26 5.96
C ALA A 138 3.44 12.71 5.59
N ASN A 139 2.60 13.29 4.73
CA ASN A 139 2.74 14.68 4.27
C ASN A 139 4.14 14.96 3.72
N ILE A 140 4.64 14.06 2.87
CA ILE A 140 5.98 14.12 2.30
C ILE A 140 6.19 15.45 1.59
N ASP A 141 7.20 16.20 2.02
CA ASP A 141 7.52 17.52 1.47
C ASP A 141 8.09 17.39 0.04
N LYS A 142 7.48 18.08 -0.92
CA LYS A 142 7.75 17.95 -2.36
C LYS A 142 8.71 19.06 -2.84
N ARG A 143 9.94 19.03 -2.33
CA ARG A 143 11.01 20.00 -2.70
C ARG A 143 11.63 19.73 -4.05
N ASN A 144 11.62 18.47 -4.48
CA ASN A 144 12.13 18.05 -5.79
C ASN A 144 10.97 17.80 -6.76
N PRO A 145 11.20 17.84 -8.08
CA PRO A 145 10.17 17.58 -9.08
C PRO A 145 9.52 16.21 -8.89
N LEU A 146 8.21 16.16 -9.07
CA LEU A 146 7.45 14.90 -9.04
C LEU A 146 7.75 14.03 -10.27
N PRO A 147 7.59 12.70 -10.16
CA PRO A 147 7.73 11.80 -11.30
C PRO A 147 6.80 12.17 -12.46
N LEU A 148 7.34 12.20 -13.70
CA LEU A 148 6.56 12.55 -14.90
C LEU A 148 5.36 11.64 -15.14
N GLY A 149 5.39 10.39 -14.62
CA GLY A 149 4.27 9.45 -14.72
C GLY A 149 3.00 9.91 -14.02
N ASN A 150 3.12 10.82 -13.05
CA ASN A 150 2.01 11.32 -12.24
C ASN A 150 1.04 12.24 -12.99
N LYS A 151 1.45 12.82 -14.11
CA LYS A 151 0.69 13.85 -14.85
C LYS A 151 -0.75 13.48 -15.24
N ASN A 152 -1.06 12.20 -15.27
CA ASN A 152 -2.36 11.68 -15.63
C ASN A 152 -3.15 11.14 -14.42
N LEU A 153 -2.61 11.25 -13.20
CA LEU A 153 -3.23 10.75 -11.99
C LEU A 153 -4.10 11.84 -11.37
N LEU A 154 -5.28 11.46 -10.97
CA LEU A 154 -6.31 12.35 -10.44
C LEU A 154 -6.81 11.80 -9.11
N CYS A 155 -7.18 12.72 -8.20
CA CYS A 155 -7.95 12.40 -7.01
C CYS A 155 -9.21 13.27 -6.94
N SER A 156 -10.26 12.81 -6.26
CA SER A 156 -11.46 13.61 -6.05
C SER A 156 -11.30 14.53 -4.83
N ASP A 157 -11.92 15.71 -4.89
CA ASP A 157 -12.16 16.54 -3.73
C ASP A 157 -13.41 16.08 -2.94
N ALA A 158 -13.78 16.85 -1.91
CA ALA A 158 -14.98 16.59 -1.10
C ALA A 158 -16.29 16.70 -1.89
N ALA A 159 -16.31 17.45 -2.99
CA ALA A 159 -17.45 17.58 -3.90
C ALA A 159 -17.44 16.51 -5.01
N LYS A 160 -16.54 15.52 -4.93
CA LYS A 160 -16.36 14.46 -5.92
C LYS A 160 -15.92 14.96 -7.31
N GLN A 161 -15.28 16.13 -7.36
CA GLN A 161 -14.69 16.66 -8.58
C GLN A 161 -13.23 16.18 -8.69
N PHE A 162 -12.84 15.67 -9.84
CA PHE A 162 -11.48 15.20 -10.09
C PHE A 162 -10.52 16.36 -10.38
N MET A 163 -9.38 16.33 -9.71
CA MET A 163 -8.27 17.27 -9.86
C MET A 163 -6.94 16.50 -9.93
N PRO A 164 -5.84 17.12 -10.38
CA PRO A 164 -4.53 16.48 -10.32
C PRO A 164 -4.24 15.96 -8.92
N ASP A 165 -3.78 14.70 -8.83
CA ASP A 165 -3.48 14.08 -7.55
C ASP A 165 -2.27 14.77 -6.90
N ASN A 166 -2.45 15.18 -5.66
CA ASN A 166 -1.41 15.80 -4.84
C ASN A 166 -0.63 14.79 -3.99
N PHE A 167 -1.02 13.51 -4.03
CA PHE A 167 -0.39 12.40 -3.30
C PHE A 167 -0.27 12.61 -1.79
N ILE A 168 -1.21 13.33 -1.18
CA ILE A 168 -1.27 13.49 0.29
C ILE A 168 -1.56 12.15 0.98
N HIS A 169 -2.12 11.21 0.25
CA HIS A 169 -2.43 9.86 0.71
C HIS A 169 -1.22 8.90 0.67
N GLU A 170 -0.06 9.35 0.20
CA GLU A 170 1.14 8.49 0.14
C GLU A 170 1.88 8.49 1.47
N LEU A 171 2.23 7.28 1.93
CA LEU A 171 3.04 7.02 3.12
C LEU A 171 4.34 6.31 2.74
N ALA A 172 5.39 6.57 3.51
CA ALA A 172 6.60 5.77 3.51
C ALA A 172 6.87 5.22 4.92
N PHE A 173 7.53 4.07 5.01
CA PHE A 173 7.69 3.33 6.26
C PHE A 173 9.16 3.03 6.52
N VAL A 174 9.61 3.19 7.76
CA VAL A 174 10.92 2.69 8.19
C VAL A 174 10.73 1.60 9.23
N ILE A 175 11.28 0.41 8.96
CA ILE A 175 11.24 -0.77 9.81
C ILE A 175 12.68 -1.25 9.99
N ASP A 176 13.12 -1.37 11.24
CA ASP A 176 14.48 -1.83 11.59
C ASP A 176 15.59 -1.09 10.80
N GLY A 177 15.40 0.21 10.54
CA GLY A 177 16.35 1.07 9.83
C GLY A 177 16.31 0.97 8.30
N VAL A 178 15.36 0.22 7.72
CA VAL A 178 15.16 0.09 6.28
C VAL A 178 13.93 0.88 5.85
N LEU A 179 14.07 1.73 4.82
CA LEU A 179 12.98 2.49 4.22
C LEU A 179 12.24 1.63 3.20
N PHE A 180 10.90 1.63 3.31
CA PHE A 180 9.97 1.00 2.38
C PHE A 180 8.98 2.03 1.85
N THR A 181 8.71 1.97 0.55
CA THR A 181 7.70 2.78 -0.12
C THR A 181 7.00 1.97 -1.21
N GLY A 182 5.80 2.38 -1.63
CA GLY A 182 5.14 1.87 -2.82
C GLY A 182 5.68 2.51 -4.09
N CYS A 183 4.80 3.14 -4.87
CA CYS A 183 5.15 3.77 -6.16
C CYS A 183 6.07 5.00 -6.06
N ALA A 184 6.26 5.57 -4.86
CA ALA A 184 7.02 6.80 -4.65
C ALA A 184 6.52 7.97 -5.52
N HIS A 185 5.20 8.18 -5.57
CA HIS A 185 4.58 9.28 -6.33
C HIS A 185 5.03 10.66 -5.86
N SER A 186 5.35 10.82 -4.59
CA SER A 186 5.97 12.05 -4.06
C SER A 186 7.40 12.26 -4.56
N GLY A 187 7.98 11.25 -5.22
CA GLY A 187 9.37 11.25 -5.72
C GLY A 187 10.36 10.74 -4.69
N ILE A 188 11.19 9.78 -5.08
CA ILE A 188 12.16 9.13 -4.19
C ILE A 188 13.18 10.09 -3.56
N LEU A 189 13.41 11.25 -4.18
CA LEU A 189 14.28 12.29 -3.63
C LEU A 189 13.58 13.17 -2.58
N ASN A 190 12.27 13.03 -2.44
CA ASN A 190 11.45 13.74 -1.46
C ASN A 190 11.12 12.87 -0.25
N ILE A 191 11.11 11.55 -0.44
CA ILE A 191 10.92 10.53 0.61
C ILE A 191 12.22 10.33 1.40
#